data_f2c026292994f10f47232a53c14fce54
#
_entry.id   f2c026292994f10f47232a53c14fce54
#
_cell.length_a   1.000
_cell.length_b   1.000
_cell.length_c   1.000
_cell.angle_alpha   90.00
_cell.angle_beta   90.00
_cell.angle_gamma   90.00
#
_symmetry.space_group_name_H-M   'P 1'
#
loop_
_entity.id
_entity.type
_entity.pdbx_description
1 polymer ?
#
loop_
_entity_poly.entity_id
_entity_poly.type
_entity_poly.pdbx_seq_one_letter_code
_entity_poly.pdbx_strand_id
1 'polypeptide(L)'
;MRYLLCTLMAIFFFAPVTYADNGIISIKSSHDVKTTVDRLENILREKGMTVFIRINHAEGAQKVGKKLRPTELIIFGNPKVGTPLMQCGQSVGIDLPQKALIWQDEAGQVWLSYNDPKYLASRHSIKECVEIIKKIEKVLGNFARVATMP
;
A
#
# COMPACT_ATOMS: atom_id res chain seq x y z
N MET A 1 8.95 -54.74 8.03
CA MET A 1 9.07 -53.59 7.11
C MET A 1 8.09 -52.51 7.59
N ARG A 2 8.59 -51.46 8.23
CA ARG A 2 7.74 -50.35 8.80
C ARG A 2 7.95 -49.17 7.89
N TYR A 3 6.95 -48.77 7.13
CA TYR A 3 6.96 -47.57 6.30
C TYR A 3 6.72 -46.32 7.15
N LEU A 4 7.77 -45.49 7.28
CA LEU A 4 7.67 -44.19 7.94
C LEU A 4 7.08 -43.19 6.93
N LEU A 5 5.81 -42.81 7.12
CA LEU A 5 5.16 -41.75 6.36
C LEU A 5 5.66 -40.39 6.90
N CYS A 6 6.56 -39.72 6.20
CA CYS A 6 6.90 -38.33 6.48
C CYS A 6 5.81 -37.41 5.91
N THR A 7 4.94 -36.93 6.78
CA THR A 7 3.96 -35.89 6.43
C THR A 7 4.67 -34.54 6.36
N LEU A 8 4.85 -34.03 5.15
CA LEU A 8 5.38 -32.68 4.91
C LEU A 8 4.31 -31.64 5.25
N MET A 9 4.42 -31.02 6.42
CA MET A 9 3.51 -29.95 6.86
C MET A 9 3.96 -28.64 6.20
N ALA A 10 3.24 -28.20 5.18
CA ALA A 10 3.46 -26.89 4.55
C ALA A 10 3.04 -25.78 5.53
N ILE A 11 4.02 -25.10 6.10
CA ILE A 11 3.81 -23.93 6.96
C ILE A 11 3.51 -22.73 6.04
N PHE A 12 2.24 -22.37 5.94
CA PHE A 12 1.83 -21.10 5.31
C PHE A 12 2.24 -19.94 6.23
N PHE A 13 3.31 -19.23 5.87
CA PHE A 13 3.65 -17.96 6.52
C PHE A 13 2.63 -16.88 6.10
N PHE A 14 1.64 -16.65 6.94
CA PHE A 14 0.84 -15.43 6.86
C PHE A 14 1.70 -14.25 7.31
N ALA A 15 2.04 -13.34 6.40
CA ALA A 15 2.69 -12.09 6.77
C ALA A 15 1.72 -11.29 7.67
N PRO A 16 2.13 -10.89 8.88
CA PRO A 16 1.27 -10.12 9.76
C PRO A 16 0.99 -8.74 9.14
N VAL A 17 -0.30 -8.40 9.03
CA VAL A 17 -0.76 -7.03 8.76
C VAL A 17 -0.77 -6.31 10.11
N THR A 18 0.08 -5.30 10.27
CA THR A 18 0.07 -4.45 11.46
C THR A 18 -0.86 -3.27 11.21
N TYR A 19 -1.98 -3.21 11.93
CA TYR A 19 -2.83 -2.03 11.99
C TYR A 19 -2.25 -1.09 13.04
N ALA A 20 -1.75 0.07 12.63
CA ALA A 20 -1.47 1.15 13.55
C ALA A 20 -2.74 1.99 13.72
N ASP A 21 -3.02 2.43 14.95
CA ASP A 21 -4.21 3.25 15.32
C ASP A 21 -4.18 4.66 14.67
N ASN A 22 -3.17 4.93 13.84
CA ASN A 22 -2.93 6.20 13.13
C ASN A 22 -3.53 6.27 11.72
N GLY A 23 -4.35 5.29 11.33
CA GLY A 23 -4.99 5.25 10.00
C GLY A 23 -4.05 4.87 8.86
N ILE A 24 -2.92 4.22 9.14
CA ILE A 24 -1.98 3.70 8.15
C ILE A 24 -1.98 2.17 8.18
N ILE A 25 -2.17 1.55 7.03
CA ILE A 25 -1.99 0.12 6.84
C ILE A 25 -0.58 -0.11 6.31
N SER A 26 0.21 -0.96 6.98
CA SER A 26 1.57 -1.32 6.59
C SER A 26 1.71 -2.83 6.42
N ILE A 27 2.32 -3.24 5.30
CA ILE A 27 2.52 -4.65 4.93
C ILE A 27 4.02 -4.86 4.70
N LYS A 28 4.59 -5.90 5.30
CA LYS A 28 5.98 -6.30 5.05
C LYS A 28 6.17 -6.71 3.61
N SER A 29 7.24 -6.24 2.97
CA SER A 29 7.64 -6.71 1.66
C SER A 29 8.74 -7.75 1.76
N SER A 30 8.66 -8.76 0.87
CA SER A 30 9.71 -9.76 0.66
C SER A 30 10.81 -9.26 -0.29
N HIS A 31 10.67 -8.04 -0.80
CA HIS A 31 11.55 -7.42 -1.80
C HIS A 31 12.18 -6.15 -1.25
N ASP A 32 13.21 -5.65 -1.92
CA ASP A 32 13.74 -4.31 -1.68
C ASP A 32 12.75 -3.20 -2.08
N VAL A 33 13.05 -1.96 -1.71
CA VAL A 33 12.17 -0.80 -1.97
C VAL A 33 11.93 -0.64 -3.46
N LYS A 34 12.99 -0.66 -4.29
CA LYS A 34 12.86 -0.47 -5.74
C LYS A 34 11.97 -1.53 -6.38
N THR A 35 12.24 -2.80 -6.09
CA THR A 35 11.47 -3.93 -6.63
C THR A 35 10.00 -3.86 -6.18
N THR A 36 9.74 -3.51 -4.93
CA THR A 36 8.36 -3.37 -4.41
C THR A 36 7.61 -2.26 -5.13
N VAL A 37 8.23 -1.10 -5.35
CA VAL A 37 7.61 0.01 -6.09
C VAL A 37 7.33 -0.38 -7.53
N ASP A 38 8.30 -1.02 -8.22
CA ASP A 38 8.16 -1.43 -9.61
C ASP A 38 7.00 -2.45 -9.77
N ARG A 39 6.90 -3.42 -8.86
CA ARG A 39 5.80 -4.40 -8.83
C ARG A 39 4.46 -3.72 -8.57
N LEU A 40 4.41 -2.75 -7.64
CA LEU A 40 3.19 -1.98 -7.38
C LEU A 40 2.78 -1.17 -8.62
N GLU A 41 3.70 -0.48 -9.26
CA GLU A 41 3.42 0.29 -10.47
C GLU A 41 2.86 -0.59 -11.59
N ASN A 42 3.46 -1.75 -11.81
CA ASN A 42 3.00 -2.70 -12.84
C ASN A 42 1.56 -3.15 -12.59
N ILE A 43 1.23 -3.62 -11.37
CA ILE A 43 -0.14 -4.05 -11.06
C ILE A 43 -1.14 -2.89 -11.14
N LEU A 44 -0.75 -1.68 -10.74
CA LEU A 44 -1.60 -0.49 -10.86
C LEU A 44 -1.95 -0.22 -12.32
N ARG A 45 -0.96 -0.21 -13.22
CA ARG A 45 -1.17 -0.01 -14.66
C ARG A 45 -2.01 -1.11 -15.30
N GLU A 46 -1.74 -2.38 -14.98
CA GLU A 46 -2.52 -3.53 -15.46
C GLU A 46 -4.00 -3.45 -15.05
N LYS A 47 -4.30 -2.87 -13.88
CA LYS A 47 -5.65 -2.68 -13.38
C LYS A 47 -6.29 -1.34 -13.78
N GLY A 48 -5.69 -0.63 -14.74
CA GLY A 48 -6.23 0.61 -15.29
C GLY A 48 -6.18 1.80 -14.33
N MET A 49 -5.25 1.78 -13.36
CA MET A 49 -4.96 2.94 -12.52
C MET A 49 -3.96 3.85 -13.24
N THR A 50 -4.15 5.15 -13.11
CA THR A 50 -3.16 6.14 -13.53
C THR A 50 -2.12 6.29 -12.45
N VAL A 51 -0.85 6.07 -12.76
CA VAL A 51 0.28 6.45 -11.92
C VAL A 51 0.67 7.87 -12.32
N PHE A 52 0.51 8.82 -11.40
CA PHE A 52 0.79 10.24 -11.65
C PHE A 52 2.26 10.56 -11.50
N ILE A 53 2.88 10.06 -10.41
CA ILE A 53 4.27 10.36 -10.10
C ILE A 53 4.84 9.34 -9.10
N ARG A 54 6.15 9.12 -9.19
CA ARG A 54 6.99 8.51 -8.16
C ARG A 54 7.92 9.57 -7.59
N ILE A 55 8.09 9.59 -6.28
CA ILE A 55 8.92 10.55 -5.56
C ILE A 55 9.93 9.77 -4.71
N ASN A 56 11.21 9.83 -5.11
CA ASN A 56 12.27 9.21 -4.34
C ASN A 56 12.78 10.20 -3.27
N HIS A 57 12.29 10.00 -2.04
CA HIS A 57 12.67 10.85 -0.91
C HIS A 57 14.14 10.67 -0.51
N ALA A 58 14.72 9.47 -0.68
CA ALA A 58 16.13 9.23 -0.38
C ALA A 58 17.06 10.01 -1.32
N GLU A 59 16.73 10.06 -2.62
CA GLU A 59 17.45 10.92 -3.58
C GLU A 59 17.27 12.41 -3.26
N GLY A 60 16.05 12.80 -2.86
CA GLY A 60 15.79 14.17 -2.42
C GLY A 60 16.65 14.57 -1.22
N ALA A 61 16.77 13.68 -0.24
CA ALA A 61 17.65 13.90 0.91
C ALA A 61 19.12 14.04 0.51
N GLN A 62 19.59 13.17 -0.41
CA GLN A 62 20.97 13.21 -0.90
C GLN A 62 21.31 14.58 -1.57
N LYS A 63 20.38 15.13 -2.34
CA LYS A 63 20.56 16.44 -3.01
C LYS A 63 20.76 17.61 -2.03
N VAL A 64 20.31 17.47 -0.78
CA VAL A 64 20.49 18.48 0.27
C VAL A 64 21.52 18.03 1.33
N GLY A 65 22.38 17.07 1.00
CA GLY A 65 23.48 16.62 1.86
C GLY A 65 23.02 15.80 3.08
N LYS A 66 21.81 15.24 3.05
CA LYS A 66 21.26 14.41 4.12
C LYS A 66 21.22 12.94 3.72
N LYS A 67 21.26 12.05 4.71
CA LYS A 67 21.07 10.61 4.51
C LYS A 67 19.65 10.21 4.92
N LEU A 68 18.97 9.51 4.05
CA LEU A 68 17.68 8.87 4.35
C LEU A 68 17.74 7.42 3.86
N ARG A 69 17.20 6.49 4.61
CA ARG A 69 17.03 5.10 4.16
C ARG A 69 16.16 5.07 2.89
N PRO A 70 16.26 4.04 2.06
CA PRO A 70 15.43 3.90 0.88
C PRO A 70 13.95 4.19 1.22
N THR A 71 13.39 5.20 0.60
CA THR A 71 12.03 5.69 0.85
C THR A 71 11.50 6.28 -0.45
N GLU A 72 10.42 5.69 -0.99
CA GLU A 72 9.81 6.12 -2.23
C GLU A 72 8.29 6.16 -2.11
N LEU A 73 7.69 7.23 -2.60
CA LEU A 73 6.24 7.44 -2.64
C LEU A 73 5.76 7.26 -4.08
N ILE A 74 4.68 6.52 -4.27
CA ILE A 74 3.94 6.44 -5.53
C ILE A 74 2.55 7.04 -5.35
N ILE A 75 2.15 7.94 -6.25
CA ILE A 75 0.85 8.60 -6.27
C ILE A 75 0.07 8.08 -7.47
N PHE A 76 -1.11 7.56 -7.22
CA PHE A 76 -1.94 6.90 -8.23
C PHE A 76 -3.44 7.08 -7.98
N GLY A 77 -4.24 6.90 -9.01
CA GLY A 77 -5.69 7.03 -8.89
C GLY A 77 -6.44 6.64 -10.15
N ASN A 78 -7.76 6.65 -10.02
CA ASN A 78 -8.66 6.52 -11.15
C ASN A 78 -9.92 7.37 -10.88
N PRO A 79 -10.27 8.34 -11.74
CA PRO A 79 -11.45 9.19 -11.57
C PRO A 79 -12.76 8.41 -11.41
N LYS A 80 -12.87 7.24 -12.05
CA LYS A 80 -14.05 6.36 -11.90
C LYS A 80 -14.26 5.85 -10.47
N VAL A 81 -13.22 5.90 -9.64
CA VAL A 81 -13.27 5.49 -8.23
C VAL A 81 -13.22 6.70 -7.30
N GLY A 82 -12.35 7.67 -7.59
CA GLY A 82 -12.17 8.85 -6.74
C GLY A 82 -13.36 9.82 -6.78
N THR A 83 -13.97 10.04 -7.96
CA THR A 83 -15.10 10.98 -8.08
C THR A 83 -16.32 10.56 -7.26
N PRO A 84 -16.79 9.29 -7.29
CA PRO A 84 -17.88 8.87 -6.42
C PRO A 84 -17.57 9.05 -4.93
N LEU A 85 -16.32 8.82 -4.51
CA LEU A 85 -15.94 9.05 -3.11
C LEU A 85 -15.99 10.54 -2.74
N MET A 86 -15.51 11.44 -3.63
CA MET A 86 -15.62 12.89 -3.42
C MET A 86 -17.05 13.40 -3.44
N GLN A 87 -17.97 12.75 -4.17
CA GLN A 87 -19.40 13.06 -4.11
C GLN A 87 -20.02 12.74 -2.74
N CYS A 88 -19.47 11.75 -2.02
CA CYS A 88 -19.90 11.44 -0.64
C CYS A 88 -19.34 12.43 0.39
N GLY A 89 -18.18 13.04 0.12
CA GLY A 89 -17.55 14.02 0.99
C GLY A 89 -16.42 14.71 0.24
N GLN A 90 -16.67 15.90 -0.28
CA GLN A 90 -15.75 16.62 -1.17
C GLN A 90 -14.37 16.87 -0.56
N SER A 91 -14.33 17.07 0.78
CA SER A 91 -13.07 17.30 1.51
C SER A 91 -12.08 16.14 1.43
N VAL A 92 -12.52 14.89 1.11
CA VAL A 92 -11.62 13.75 0.93
C VAL A 92 -10.65 13.95 -0.23
N GLY A 93 -10.93 14.90 -1.12
CA GLY A 93 -10.04 15.29 -2.21
C GLY A 93 -8.65 15.74 -1.75
N ILE A 94 -8.49 16.20 -0.48
CA ILE A 94 -7.16 16.53 0.08
C ILE A 94 -6.26 15.29 0.24
N ASP A 95 -6.87 14.12 0.48
CA ASP A 95 -6.17 12.85 0.65
C ASP A 95 -6.05 12.06 -0.66
N LEU A 96 -6.74 12.50 -1.72
CA LEU A 96 -6.66 11.94 -3.06
C LEU A 96 -5.70 12.75 -3.94
N PRO A 97 -5.07 12.15 -4.96
CA PRO A 97 -5.05 10.72 -5.31
C PRO A 97 -4.47 9.82 -4.20
N GLN A 98 -4.73 8.51 -4.31
CA GLN A 98 -4.15 7.54 -3.37
C GLN A 98 -2.61 7.58 -3.40
N LYS A 99 -2.01 7.29 -2.25
CA LYS A 99 -0.57 7.28 -2.06
C LYS A 99 -0.15 5.97 -1.41
N ALA A 100 0.96 5.41 -1.86
CA ALA A 100 1.63 4.32 -1.17
C ALA A 100 3.09 4.69 -0.95
N LEU A 101 3.55 4.54 0.28
CA LEU A 101 4.94 4.75 0.69
C LEU A 101 5.61 3.39 0.80
N ILE A 102 6.71 3.21 0.10
CA ILE A 102 7.58 2.04 0.22
C ILE A 102 8.88 2.50 0.88
N TRP A 103 9.19 1.90 2.03
CA TRP A 103 10.28 2.39 2.86
C TRP A 103 10.97 1.29 3.65
N GLN A 104 12.24 1.50 3.98
CA GLN A 104 13.04 0.58 4.77
C GLN A 104 13.21 1.13 6.19
N ASP A 105 12.90 0.30 7.20
CA ASP A 105 13.07 0.63 8.61
C ASP A 105 14.52 0.47 9.08
N GLU A 106 14.76 0.70 10.37
CA GLU A 106 16.10 0.60 10.98
C GLU A 106 16.64 -0.83 11.03
N ALA A 107 15.76 -1.80 11.05
CA ALA A 107 16.13 -3.22 11.03
C ALA A 107 16.38 -3.73 9.60
N GLY A 108 16.25 -2.87 8.57
CA GLY A 108 16.40 -3.24 7.17
C GLY A 108 15.15 -3.88 6.55
N GLN A 109 14.04 -3.98 7.30
CA GLN A 109 12.78 -4.49 6.79
C GLN A 109 12.12 -3.47 5.87
N VAL A 110 11.67 -3.91 4.70
CA VAL A 110 10.91 -3.08 3.75
C VAL A 110 9.41 -3.21 4.02
N TRP A 111 8.74 -2.07 3.99
CA TRP A 111 7.32 -1.92 4.21
C TRP A 111 6.66 -1.21 3.03
N LEU A 112 5.43 -1.62 2.71
CA LEU A 112 4.50 -0.88 1.87
C LEU A 112 3.38 -0.37 2.77
N SER A 113 3.21 0.96 2.82
CA SER A 113 2.26 1.65 3.68
C SER A 113 1.31 2.52 2.87
N TYR A 114 0.03 2.55 3.23
CA TYR A 114 -0.99 3.41 2.59
C TYR A 114 -2.07 3.80 3.61
N ASN A 115 -2.82 4.86 3.31
CA ASN A 115 -3.91 5.30 4.18
C ASN A 115 -5.05 4.28 4.19
N ASP A 116 -5.55 3.94 5.38
CA ASP A 116 -6.75 3.12 5.55
C ASP A 116 -7.97 3.87 5.01
N PRO A 117 -8.72 3.34 4.04
CA PRO A 117 -9.94 3.96 3.53
C PRO A 117 -11.00 4.21 4.60
N LYS A 118 -11.08 3.39 5.65
CA LYS A 118 -11.98 3.60 6.78
C LYS A 118 -11.58 4.81 7.62
N TYR A 119 -10.27 4.98 7.84
CA TYR A 119 -9.77 6.17 8.50
C TYR A 119 -10.09 7.44 7.69
N LEU A 120 -9.90 7.42 6.37
CA LEU A 120 -10.27 8.55 5.52
C LEU A 120 -11.77 8.85 5.57
N ALA A 121 -12.61 7.82 5.55
CA ALA A 121 -14.06 7.98 5.70
C ALA A 121 -14.42 8.64 7.05
N SER A 122 -13.80 8.19 8.14
CA SER A 122 -13.99 8.78 9.47
C SER A 122 -13.50 10.24 9.52
N ARG A 123 -12.28 10.51 9.03
CA ARG A 123 -11.68 11.84 8.98
C ARG A 123 -12.55 12.87 8.27
N HIS A 124 -13.19 12.46 7.19
CA HIS A 124 -14.03 13.31 6.34
C HIS A 124 -15.53 13.18 6.60
N SER A 125 -15.92 12.50 7.70
CA SER A 125 -17.31 12.30 8.11
C SER A 125 -18.19 11.66 7.02
N ILE A 126 -17.62 10.79 6.20
CA ILE A 126 -18.33 10.08 5.13
C ILE A 126 -19.11 8.92 5.75
N LYS A 127 -20.44 9.03 5.83
CA LYS A 127 -21.34 8.05 6.48
C LYS A 127 -22.06 7.14 5.49
N GLU A 128 -22.33 7.62 4.27
CA GLU A 128 -23.30 6.98 3.36
C GLU A 128 -22.66 6.08 2.29
N CYS A 129 -21.36 6.16 2.04
CA CYS A 129 -20.71 5.48 0.93
C CYS A 129 -19.94 4.22 1.35
N VAL A 130 -20.51 3.43 2.25
CA VAL A 130 -19.86 2.27 2.86
C VAL A 130 -19.38 1.27 1.80
N GLU A 131 -20.15 1.01 0.77
CA GLU A 131 -19.78 0.05 -0.27
C GLU A 131 -18.61 0.53 -1.13
N ILE A 132 -18.50 1.83 -1.39
CA ILE A 132 -17.36 2.42 -2.08
C ILE A 132 -16.10 2.26 -1.23
N ILE A 133 -16.18 2.56 0.07
CA ILE A 133 -15.06 2.41 1.02
C ILE A 133 -14.59 0.96 1.07
N LYS A 134 -15.48 -0.01 1.23
CA LYS A 134 -15.17 -1.45 1.23
C LYS A 134 -14.49 -1.89 -0.08
N LYS A 135 -14.98 -1.38 -1.22
CA LYS A 135 -14.39 -1.68 -2.52
C LYS A 135 -12.96 -1.14 -2.63
N ILE A 136 -12.72 0.09 -2.20
CA ILE A 136 -11.38 0.70 -2.20
C ILE A 136 -10.45 -0.08 -1.27
N GLU A 137 -10.88 -0.42 -0.05
CA GLU A 137 -10.14 -1.21 0.91
C GLU A 137 -9.68 -2.56 0.30
N LYS A 138 -10.62 -3.30 -0.28
CA LYS A 138 -10.33 -4.59 -0.93
C LYS A 138 -9.32 -4.45 -2.07
N VAL A 139 -9.46 -3.42 -2.91
CA VAL A 139 -8.60 -3.21 -4.08
C VAL A 139 -7.19 -2.80 -3.65
N LEU A 140 -7.05 -1.85 -2.71
CA LEU A 140 -5.75 -1.41 -2.18
C LEU A 140 -5.03 -2.56 -1.47
N GLY A 141 -5.73 -3.32 -0.63
CA GLY A 141 -5.17 -4.49 0.03
C GLY A 141 -4.67 -5.55 -0.95
N ASN A 142 -5.38 -5.76 -2.07
CA ASN A 142 -4.93 -6.68 -3.11
C ASN A 142 -3.68 -6.17 -3.85
N PHE A 143 -3.62 -4.88 -4.21
CA PHE A 143 -2.44 -4.29 -4.84
C PHE A 143 -1.21 -4.41 -3.93
N ALA A 144 -1.36 -4.04 -2.66
CA ALA A 144 -0.28 -4.11 -1.69
C ALA A 144 0.22 -5.56 -1.52
N ARG A 145 -0.70 -6.53 -1.39
CA ARG A 145 -0.36 -7.95 -1.27
C ARG A 145 0.42 -8.45 -2.50
N VAL A 146 -0.04 -8.17 -3.72
CA VAL A 146 0.65 -8.62 -4.95
C VAL A 146 2.03 -7.98 -5.08
N ALA A 147 2.18 -6.71 -4.67
CA ALA A 147 3.46 -6.01 -4.74
C ALA A 147 4.49 -6.53 -3.73
N THR A 148 4.05 -7.03 -2.56
CA THR A 148 4.92 -7.36 -1.42
C THR A 148 5.24 -8.85 -1.28
N MET A 149 4.41 -9.75 -1.84
CA MET A 149 4.63 -11.20 -1.77
C MET A 149 5.75 -11.65 -2.73
N PRO A 150 6.42 -12.79 -2.40
CA PRO A 150 7.42 -13.41 -3.26
C PRO A 150 6.95 -13.67 -4.68
#